data_6abcc5ec657a2e89e1876f248dfd7bca
#
_entry.id   6abcc5ec657a2e89e1876f248dfd7bca
#
_cell.length_a   1.000
_cell.length_b   1.000
_cell.length_c   1.000
_cell.angle_alpha   90.00
_cell.angle_beta   90.00
_cell.angle_gamma   90.00
#
_symmetry.space_group_name_H-M   'P 1'
#
loop_
_entity.id
_entity.type
_entity.pdbx_description
1 polymer ?
#
loop_
_entity_poly.entity_id
_entity_poly.type
_entity_poly.pdbx_seq_one_letter_code
_entity_poly.pdbx_strand_id
1 'polypeptide(L)'
;LNLNEDLKKLVKIDIDLNIFLEKKKIKKMNLRSSKITKVSSKIAKLKFVRHKLLSLQRKFANYPPNGIGSVIDGRDITSVITPNAEIKFYIDADVKIRAERRLSQLDLPKNSYNRVLEELIQRDLQDKKRKISPLIQTEDSYYIDTSKINESKVLAKAIDYIKKKQILFSDCI
;
A
#
# COMPACT_ATOMS: atom_id res chain seq x y z
N LEU A 1 -15.31 10.76 -22.80
CA LEU A 1 -14.69 9.45 -22.55
C LEU A 1 -15.15 8.96 -21.19
N ASN A 2 -15.90 7.85 -21.18
CA ASN A 2 -16.42 7.26 -19.94
C ASN A 2 -15.32 6.39 -19.31
N LEU A 3 -14.36 7.05 -18.64
CA LEU A 3 -13.18 6.43 -18.03
C LEU A 3 -13.50 5.21 -17.14
N ASN A 4 -14.73 5.06 -16.69
CA ASN A 4 -15.17 3.95 -15.85
C ASN A 4 -15.33 2.63 -16.61
N GLU A 5 -15.95 2.69 -17.80
CA GLU A 5 -16.14 1.50 -18.61
C GLU A 5 -14.84 1.10 -19.30
N ASP A 6 -14.06 2.09 -19.73
CA ASP A 6 -12.78 1.85 -20.37
C ASP A 6 -11.75 1.22 -19.42
N LEU A 7 -11.66 1.68 -18.17
CA LEU A 7 -10.80 1.04 -17.17
C LEU A 7 -11.23 -0.38 -16.81
N LYS A 8 -12.55 -0.66 -16.72
CA LYS A 8 -13.05 -2.01 -16.47
C LYS A 8 -12.78 -2.97 -17.62
N LYS A 9 -12.77 -2.46 -18.85
CA LYS A 9 -12.44 -3.25 -20.05
C LYS A 9 -10.93 -3.51 -20.16
N LEU A 10 -10.11 -2.54 -19.74
CA LEU A 10 -8.66 -2.58 -19.88
C LEU A 10 -7.97 -3.38 -18.79
N VAL A 11 -8.47 -3.31 -17.54
CA VAL A 11 -7.83 -3.95 -16.37
C VAL A 11 -8.71 -5.09 -15.88
N LYS A 12 -8.15 -6.30 -15.87
CA LYS A 12 -8.76 -7.50 -15.26
C LYS A 12 -7.87 -8.01 -14.15
N ILE A 13 -8.49 -8.50 -13.08
CA ILE A 13 -7.83 -9.20 -11.97
C ILE A 13 -8.46 -10.57 -11.88
N ASP A 14 -7.66 -11.62 -11.94
CA ASP A 14 -8.13 -13.01 -11.78
C ASP A 14 -8.17 -13.44 -10.31
N ILE A 15 -8.62 -14.67 -10.06
CA ILE A 15 -8.74 -15.25 -8.72
C ILE A 15 -7.38 -15.36 -8.00
N ASP A 16 -6.29 -15.52 -8.75
CA ASP A 16 -4.92 -15.56 -8.22
C ASP A 16 -4.31 -14.16 -8.07
N LEU A 17 -5.12 -13.11 -8.16
CA LEU A 17 -4.72 -11.71 -8.09
C LEU A 17 -3.69 -11.30 -9.15
N ASN A 18 -3.68 -11.96 -10.30
CA ASN A 18 -2.91 -11.51 -11.44
C ASN A 18 -3.63 -10.33 -12.11
N ILE A 19 -2.86 -9.31 -12.45
CA ILE A 19 -3.37 -8.10 -13.11
C ILE A 19 -3.09 -8.21 -14.61
N PHE A 20 -4.12 -8.02 -15.40
CA PHE A 20 -4.04 -7.99 -16.86
C PHE A 20 -4.40 -6.60 -17.35
N LEU A 21 -3.61 -6.06 -18.27
CA LEU A 21 -3.90 -4.86 -19.03
C LEU A 21 -4.05 -5.26 -20.50
N GLU A 22 -5.20 -5.00 -21.11
CA GLU A 22 -5.50 -5.39 -22.49
C GLU A 22 -5.15 -6.87 -22.79
N LYS A 23 -5.58 -7.77 -21.91
CA LYS A 23 -5.29 -9.21 -21.98
C LYS A 23 -3.83 -9.62 -21.75
N LYS A 24 -2.91 -8.68 -21.50
CA LYS A 24 -1.51 -8.97 -21.17
C LYS A 24 -1.31 -8.99 -19.65
N LYS A 25 -0.77 -10.09 -19.12
CA LYS A 25 -0.42 -10.20 -17.70
C LYS A 25 0.69 -9.22 -17.35
N ILE A 26 0.46 -8.38 -16.34
CA ILE A 26 1.46 -7.42 -15.86
C ILE A 26 2.42 -8.12 -14.90
N LYS A 27 3.70 -8.05 -15.18
CA LYS A 27 4.73 -8.56 -14.25
C LYS A 27 4.85 -7.62 -13.03
N LYS A 28 4.74 -8.17 -11.81
CA LYS A 28 4.82 -7.41 -10.56
C LYS A 28 6.11 -6.56 -10.43
N MET A 29 7.23 -7.04 -10.96
CA MET A 29 8.51 -6.30 -10.95
C MET A 29 8.43 -4.95 -11.69
N ASN A 30 7.72 -4.89 -12.80
CA ASN A 30 7.59 -3.65 -13.58
C ASN A 30 6.81 -2.56 -12.83
N LEU A 31 5.89 -2.95 -11.93
CA LEU A 31 5.07 -2.02 -11.16
C LEU A 31 5.86 -1.27 -10.07
N ARG A 32 7.04 -1.77 -9.68
CA ARG A 32 7.89 -1.18 -8.63
C ARG A 32 9.01 -0.29 -9.15
N SER A 33 9.08 -0.05 -10.46
CA SER A 33 10.08 0.84 -11.05
C SER A 33 9.93 2.28 -10.56
N SER A 34 11.04 3.02 -10.47
CA SER A 34 11.06 4.44 -10.07
C SER A 34 10.14 5.29 -10.96
N LYS A 35 10.11 5.02 -12.27
CA LYS A 35 9.24 5.71 -13.23
C LYS A 35 7.76 5.52 -12.90
N ILE A 36 7.32 4.28 -12.66
CA ILE A 36 5.92 3.99 -12.29
C ILE A 36 5.58 4.58 -10.93
N THR A 37 6.47 4.50 -9.96
CA THR A 37 6.29 5.10 -8.64
C THR A 37 6.06 6.61 -8.72
N LYS A 38 6.86 7.33 -9.53
CA LYS A 38 6.70 8.78 -9.75
C LYS A 38 5.36 9.12 -10.42
N VAL A 39 4.97 8.36 -11.45
CA VAL A 39 3.68 8.56 -12.14
C VAL A 39 2.51 8.26 -11.21
N SER A 40 2.53 7.15 -10.49
CA SER A 40 1.49 6.78 -9.52
C SER A 40 1.29 7.84 -8.46
N SER A 41 2.38 8.41 -7.92
CA SER A 41 2.32 9.49 -6.93
C SER A 41 1.67 10.77 -7.49
N LYS A 42 1.91 11.09 -8.77
CA LYS A 42 1.24 12.21 -9.44
C LYS A 42 -0.25 11.95 -9.67
N ILE A 43 -0.59 10.77 -10.16
CA ILE A 43 -1.99 10.37 -10.44
C ILE A 43 -2.78 10.28 -9.13
N ALA A 44 -2.19 9.81 -8.05
CA ALA A 44 -2.83 9.71 -6.74
C ALA A 44 -3.28 11.06 -6.15
N LYS A 45 -2.84 12.21 -6.69
CA LYS A 45 -3.31 13.55 -6.32
C LYS A 45 -4.60 13.95 -7.03
N LEU A 46 -4.98 13.27 -8.11
CA LEU A 46 -6.13 13.60 -8.91
C LEU A 46 -7.42 13.11 -8.24
N LYS A 47 -8.27 14.04 -7.82
CA LYS A 47 -9.52 13.76 -7.10
C LYS A 47 -10.42 12.76 -7.85
N PHE A 48 -10.57 12.93 -9.16
CA PHE A 48 -11.42 12.05 -9.97
C PHE A 48 -10.89 10.61 -10.03
N VAL A 49 -9.55 10.41 -10.12
CA VAL A 49 -8.94 9.06 -10.10
C VAL A 49 -9.19 8.38 -8.76
N ARG A 50 -8.97 9.09 -7.67
CA ARG A 50 -9.24 8.57 -6.31
C ARG A 50 -10.70 8.18 -6.14
N HIS A 51 -11.62 9.04 -6.55
CA HIS A 51 -13.06 8.75 -6.47
C HIS A 51 -13.42 7.48 -7.25
N LYS A 52 -12.86 7.33 -8.45
CA LYS A 52 -13.10 6.14 -9.28
C LYS A 52 -12.53 4.86 -8.69
N LEU A 53 -11.36 4.94 -8.06
CA LEU A 53 -10.71 3.77 -7.45
C LEU A 53 -11.31 3.41 -6.09
N LEU A 54 -11.88 4.36 -5.37
CA LEU A 54 -12.38 4.15 -4.00
C LEU A 54 -13.42 3.03 -3.91
N SER A 55 -14.38 2.99 -4.83
CA SER A 55 -15.40 1.94 -4.86
C SER A 55 -14.81 0.55 -5.11
N LEU A 56 -13.80 0.47 -6.00
CA LEU A 56 -13.09 -0.77 -6.27
C LEU A 56 -12.28 -1.25 -5.06
N GLN A 57 -11.56 -0.33 -4.42
CA GLN A 57 -10.77 -0.63 -3.23
C GLN A 57 -11.64 -1.09 -2.07
N ARG A 58 -12.77 -0.41 -1.81
CA ARG A 58 -13.75 -0.81 -0.79
C ARG A 58 -14.42 -2.14 -1.11
N LYS A 59 -14.76 -2.38 -2.38
CA LYS A 59 -15.30 -3.67 -2.80
C LYS A 59 -14.31 -4.80 -2.53
N PHE A 60 -13.03 -4.60 -2.86
CA PHE A 60 -11.98 -5.58 -2.57
C PHE A 60 -11.79 -5.80 -1.07
N ALA A 61 -11.85 -4.73 -0.27
CA ALA A 61 -11.74 -4.81 1.19
C ALA A 61 -12.85 -5.64 1.82
N ASN A 62 -14.10 -5.38 1.42
CA ASN A 62 -15.30 -5.96 2.03
C ASN A 62 -15.69 -7.33 1.44
N TYR A 63 -15.30 -7.57 0.19
CA TYR A 63 -15.61 -8.80 -0.56
C TYR A 63 -14.34 -9.31 -1.25
N PRO A 64 -13.36 -9.81 -0.46
CA PRO A 64 -12.13 -10.34 -1.03
C PRO A 64 -12.39 -11.59 -1.87
N PRO A 65 -11.62 -11.82 -2.94
CA PRO A 65 -11.83 -12.96 -3.86
C PRO A 65 -11.78 -14.34 -3.18
N ASN A 66 -11.01 -14.46 -2.09
CA ASN A 66 -10.88 -15.69 -1.31
C ASN A 66 -12.01 -15.90 -0.28
N GLY A 67 -12.86 -14.90 -0.06
CA GLY A 67 -13.97 -14.96 0.92
C GLY A 67 -13.57 -14.90 2.39
N ILE A 68 -12.28 -14.94 2.73
CA ILE A 68 -11.81 -15.04 4.12
C ILE A 68 -11.57 -13.67 4.73
N GLY A 69 -10.83 -12.81 4.03
CA GLY A 69 -10.48 -11.48 4.53
C GLY A 69 -9.53 -10.76 3.60
N SER A 70 -9.21 -9.52 3.90
CA SER A 70 -8.30 -8.71 3.11
C SER A 70 -7.24 -8.03 3.95
N VAL A 71 -6.01 -8.00 3.42
CA VAL A 71 -4.93 -7.16 3.93
C VAL A 71 -4.60 -6.13 2.86
N ILE A 72 -4.74 -4.86 3.20
CA ILE A 72 -4.60 -3.77 2.24
C ILE A 72 -3.46 -2.85 2.66
N ASP A 73 -2.52 -2.61 1.75
CA ASP A 73 -1.40 -1.68 1.94
C ASP A 73 -1.64 -0.38 1.17
N GLY A 74 -1.37 0.75 1.81
CA GLY A 74 -1.47 2.06 1.20
C GLY A 74 -1.24 3.22 2.16
N ARG A 75 -1.53 4.44 1.70
CA ARG A 75 -1.25 5.67 2.44
C ARG A 75 -2.43 6.20 3.24
N ASP A 76 -3.62 5.94 2.78
CA ASP A 76 -4.88 6.44 3.33
C ASP A 76 -5.90 5.31 3.57
N ILE A 77 -5.40 4.10 3.73
CA ILE A 77 -6.26 2.92 3.91
C ILE A 77 -7.10 3.08 5.19
N THR A 78 -6.43 3.33 6.31
CA THR A 78 -7.07 3.41 7.63
C THR A 78 -7.90 4.68 7.85
N SER A 79 -7.62 5.75 7.09
CA SER A 79 -8.30 7.04 7.26
C SER A 79 -9.43 7.29 6.27
N VAL A 80 -9.37 6.70 5.06
CA VAL A 80 -10.31 7.01 3.97
C VAL A 80 -10.92 5.78 3.35
N ILE A 81 -10.13 4.75 3.03
CA ILE A 81 -10.61 3.60 2.26
C ILE A 81 -11.41 2.66 3.16
N THR A 82 -10.82 2.22 4.28
CA THR A 82 -11.42 1.33 5.27
C THR A 82 -11.31 1.91 6.68
N PRO A 83 -12.00 3.04 6.96
CA PRO A 83 -11.92 3.67 8.29
C PRO A 83 -12.50 2.81 9.41
N ASN A 84 -13.32 1.82 9.09
CA ASN A 84 -13.90 0.87 10.02
C ASN A 84 -13.22 -0.49 10.02
N ALA A 85 -11.97 -0.59 9.49
CA ALA A 85 -11.22 -1.84 9.56
C ALA A 85 -11.00 -2.28 11.01
N GLU A 86 -11.16 -3.57 11.29
CA GLU A 86 -11.02 -4.17 12.63
C GLU A 86 -9.59 -4.03 13.16
N ILE A 87 -8.61 -4.17 12.26
CA ILE A 87 -7.19 -4.01 12.58
C ILE A 87 -6.59 -2.94 11.68
N LYS A 88 -5.90 -2.00 12.32
CA LYS A 88 -5.19 -0.93 11.63
C LYS A 88 -3.75 -0.88 12.10
N PHE A 89 -2.83 -0.90 11.16
CA PHE A 89 -1.40 -0.72 11.42
C PHE A 89 -0.90 0.56 10.79
N TYR A 90 -0.08 1.29 11.53
CA TYR A 90 0.77 2.34 10.99
C TYR A 90 2.22 1.87 11.11
N ILE A 91 2.78 1.46 9.97
CA ILE A 91 4.12 0.89 9.91
C ILE A 91 5.07 1.95 9.35
N ASP A 92 6.13 2.26 10.10
CA ASP A 92 7.13 3.25 9.69
C ASP A 92 8.56 2.73 9.95
N ALA A 93 9.52 3.47 9.44
CA ALA A 93 10.94 3.30 9.73
C ALA A 93 11.67 4.61 9.46
N ASP A 94 12.81 4.79 10.09
CA ASP A 94 13.74 5.88 9.78
C ASP A 94 14.00 5.96 8.27
N VAL A 95 13.98 7.16 7.72
CA VAL A 95 14.10 7.36 6.27
C VAL A 95 15.43 6.88 5.70
N LYS A 96 16.51 6.93 6.50
CA LYS A 96 17.83 6.43 6.09
C LYS A 96 17.82 4.91 5.96
N ILE A 97 17.21 4.22 6.92
CA ILE A 97 17.01 2.76 6.88
C ILE A 97 16.15 2.35 5.68
N ARG A 98 15.07 3.13 5.40
CA ARG A 98 14.26 2.89 4.20
C ARG A 98 15.05 3.10 2.90
N ALA A 99 15.97 4.07 2.87
CA ALA A 99 16.85 4.31 1.71
C ALA A 99 17.80 3.13 1.49
N GLU A 100 18.42 2.60 2.55
CA GLU A 100 19.28 1.41 2.49
C GLU A 100 18.51 0.17 1.98
N ARG A 101 17.33 -0.10 2.58
CA ARG A 101 16.46 -1.19 2.13
C ARG A 101 16.07 -1.04 0.66
N ARG A 102 15.81 0.19 0.21
CA ARG A 102 15.45 0.47 -1.17
C ARG A 102 16.60 0.27 -2.15
N LEU A 103 17.82 0.61 -1.75
CA LEU A 103 19.00 0.32 -2.55
C LEU A 103 19.18 -1.18 -2.77
N SER A 104 19.13 -1.96 -1.69
CA SER A 104 19.24 -3.42 -1.75
C SER A 104 18.11 -4.04 -2.58
N GLN A 105 16.87 -3.58 -2.40
CA GLN A 105 15.71 -4.10 -3.14
C GLN A 105 15.79 -3.89 -4.64
N LEU A 106 16.42 -2.79 -5.08
CA LEU A 106 16.55 -2.42 -6.49
C LEU A 106 17.91 -2.75 -7.08
N ASP A 107 18.78 -3.38 -6.29
CA ASP A 107 20.18 -3.67 -6.68
C ASP A 107 20.91 -2.44 -7.23
N LEU A 108 20.78 -1.31 -6.51
CA LEU A 108 21.36 -0.05 -6.92
C LEU A 108 22.76 0.14 -6.31
N PRO A 109 23.68 0.80 -7.03
CA PRO A 109 25.01 1.07 -6.51
C PRO A 109 24.98 2.07 -5.34
N LYS A 110 25.92 1.93 -4.39
CA LYS A 110 26.00 2.76 -3.17
C LYS A 110 26.00 4.27 -3.42
N ASN A 111 26.58 4.72 -4.52
CA ASN A 111 26.57 6.14 -4.90
C ASN A 111 25.17 6.70 -5.23
N SER A 112 24.16 5.83 -5.38
CA SER A 112 22.74 6.21 -5.54
C SER A 112 22.05 6.56 -4.22
N TYR A 113 22.69 6.36 -3.04
CA TYR A 113 22.08 6.52 -1.74
C TYR A 113 21.43 7.90 -1.53
N ASN A 114 22.18 8.98 -1.73
CA ASN A 114 21.68 10.33 -1.50
C ASN A 114 20.46 10.65 -2.39
N ARG A 115 20.49 10.22 -3.63
CA ARG A 115 19.35 10.38 -4.55
C ARG A 115 18.13 9.61 -4.06
N VAL A 116 18.30 8.36 -3.62
CA VAL A 116 17.19 7.53 -3.12
C VAL A 116 16.64 8.11 -1.82
N LEU A 117 17.50 8.56 -0.91
CA LEU A 117 17.11 9.21 0.33
C LEU A 117 16.27 10.46 0.07
N GLU A 118 16.73 11.34 -0.81
CA GLU A 118 16.02 12.56 -1.17
C GLU A 118 14.65 12.25 -1.83
N GLU A 119 14.60 11.29 -2.76
CA GLU A 119 13.33 10.85 -3.37
C GLU A 119 12.33 10.35 -2.30
N LEU A 120 12.79 9.63 -1.27
CA LEU A 120 11.94 9.16 -0.18
C LEU A 120 11.44 10.31 0.69
N ILE A 121 12.32 11.23 1.09
CA ILE A 121 11.96 12.42 1.89
C ILE A 121 10.89 13.24 1.14
N GLN A 122 11.12 13.52 -0.14
CA GLN A 122 10.16 14.30 -0.94
C GLN A 122 8.82 13.59 -1.09
N ARG A 123 8.83 12.28 -1.24
CA ARG A 123 7.61 11.47 -1.30
C ARG A 123 6.83 11.52 0.01
N ASP A 124 7.51 11.35 1.15
CA ASP A 124 6.88 11.39 2.47
C ASP A 124 6.24 12.75 2.74
N LEU A 125 6.95 13.83 2.41
CA LEU A 125 6.41 15.19 2.51
C LEU A 125 5.17 15.37 1.62
N GLN A 126 5.20 14.84 0.40
CA GLN A 126 4.04 14.90 -0.49
C GLN A 126 2.86 14.09 0.04
N ASP A 127 3.10 12.86 0.54
CA ASP A 127 2.05 12.00 1.06
C ASP A 127 1.41 12.57 2.34
N LYS A 128 2.20 13.20 3.22
CA LYS A 128 1.73 13.85 4.46
C LYS A 128 1.02 15.19 4.20
N LYS A 129 1.52 16.00 3.25
CA LYS A 129 1.01 17.36 3.01
C LYS A 129 -0.06 17.45 1.91
N ARG A 130 -0.42 16.38 1.23
CA ARG A 130 -1.44 16.42 0.18
C ARG A 130 -2.81 16.80 0.76
N LYS A 131 -3.53 17.66 0.05
CA LYS A 131 -4.86 18.15 0.49
C LYS A 131 -5.94 17.05 0.51
N ILE A 132 -5.78 16.01 -0.32
CA ILE A 132 -6.74 14.92 -0.47
C ILE A 132 -6.10 13.62 0.01
N SER A 133 -6.72 12.99 0.99
CA SER A 133 -6.29 11.72 1.58
C SER A 133 -4.81 11.74 2.03
N PRO A 134 -4.41 12.63 2.94
CA PRO A 134 -3.04 12.65 3.44
C PRO A 134 -2.69 11.34 4.15
N LEU A 135 -1.40 11.03 4.20
CA LEU A 135 -0.90 9.96 5.06
C LEU A 135 -0.96 10.44 6.50
N ILE A 136 -1.87 9.85 7.27
CA ILE A 136 -2.01 10.13 8.70
C ILE A 136 -2.03 8.83 9.49
N GLN A 137 -1.50 8.87 10.69
CA GLN A 137 -1.72 7.84 11.68
C GLN A 137 -3.06 8.09 12.35
N THR A 138 -3.99 7.14 12.29
CA THR A 138 -5.26 7.26 13.01
C THR A 138 -5.05 6.85 14.48
N GLU A 139 -5.85 7.39 15.39
CA GLU A 139 -5.73 7.17 16.85
C GLU A 139 -5.84 5.68 17.21
N ASP A 140 -6.64 4.93 16.47
CA ASP A 140 -6.87 3.50 16.64
C ASP A 140 -5.86 2.62 15.88
N SER A 141 -4.85 3.20 15.22
CA SER A 141 -3.79 2.45 14.55
C SER A 141 -2.71 1.98 15.53
N TYR A 142 -2.35 0.71 15.45
CA TYR A 142 -1.17 0.20 16.14
C TYR A 142 0.10 0.60 15.37
N TYR A 143 0.95 1.39 16.04
CA TYR A 143 2.21 1.85 15.45
C TYR A 143 3.30 0.79 15.58
N ILE A 144 4.00 0.53 14.48
CA ILE A 144 5.17 -0.36 14.44
C ILE A 144 6.35 0.38 13.81
N ASP A 145 7.33 0.75 14.62
CA ASP A 145 8.64 1.19 14.11
C ASP A 145 9.46 -0.04 13.71
N THR A 146 9.82 -0.10 12.44
CA THR A 146 10.59 -1.21 11.87
C THR A 146 12.07 -0.89 11.68
N SER A 147 12.56 0.26 12.18
CA SER A 147 13.93 0.74 11.95
C SER A 147 14.98 -0.26 12.45
N LYS A 148 14.73 -0.91 13.60
CA LYS A 148 15.68 -1.78 14.30
C LYS A 148 15.27 -3.26 14.32
N ILE A 149 14.24 -3.64 13.58
CA ILE A 149 13.72 -5.00 13.56
C ILE A 149 13.58 -5.53 12.13
N ASN A 150 13.75 -6.84 11.98
CA ASN A 150 13.58 -7.54 10.71
C ASN A 150 12.10 -7.89 10.43
N GLU A 151 11.82 -8.35 9.22
CA GLU A 151 10.47 -8.70 8.77
C GLU A 151 9.78 -9.72 9.67
N SER A 152 10.49 -10.77 10.14
CA SER A 152 9.93 -11.80 11.01
C SER A 152 9.46 -11.22 12.35
N LYS A 153 10.23 -10.29 12.93
CA LYS A 153 9.85 -9.60 14.18
C LYS A 153 8.69 -8.63 13.97
N VAL A 154 8.61 -7.97 12.81
CA VAL A 154 7.46 -7.14 12.45
C VAL A 154 6.20 -7.99 12.38
N LEU A 155 6.26 -9.12 11.67
CA LEU A 155 5.16 -10.06 11.55
C LEU A 155 4.71 -10.60 12.91
N ALA A 156 5.66 -11.01 13.76
CA ALA A 156 5.36 -11.49 15.11
C ALA A 156 4.62 -10.43 15.95
N LYS A 157 5.05 -9.16 15.91
CA LYS A 157 4.36 -8.05 16.59
C LYS A 157 2.95 -7.83 16.06
N ALA A 158 2.77 -7.91 14.73
CA ALA A 158 1.46 -7.75 14.13
C ALA A 158 0.52 -8.88 14.56
N ILE A 159 0.97 -10.14 14.52
CA ILE A 159 0.19 -11.31 14.95
C ILE A 159 -0.16 -11.20 16.44
N ASP A 160 0.80 -10.85 17.30
CA ASP A 160 0.56 -10.67 18.74
C ASP A 160 -0.52 -9.60 19.01
N TYR A 161 -0.44 -8.48 18.31
CA TYR A 161 -1.47 -7.43 18.40
C TYR A 161 -2.86 -7.93 17.96
N ILE A 162 -2.95 -8.67 16.85
CA ILE A 162 -4.19 -9.26 16.36
C ILE A 162 -4.79 -10.21 17.41
N LYS A 163 -3.96 -11.10 17.98
CA LYS A 163 -4.38 -12.02 19.04
C LYS A 163 -4.92 -11.29 20.28
N LYS A 164 -4.23 -10.22 20.72
CA LYS A 164 -4.66 -9.38 21.85
C LYS A 164 -5.99 -8.67 21.61
N LYS A 165 -6.31 -8.36 20.36
CA LYS A 165 -7.60 -7.78 19.96
C LYS A 165 -8.73 -8.82 19.92
N GLN A 166 -8.45 -10.09 20.26
CA GLN A 166 -9.42 -11.21 20.25
C GLN A 166 -10.12 -11.40 18.90
N ILE A 167 -9.49 -10.98 17.82
CA ILE A 167 -9.95 -11.32 16.49
C ILE A 167 -9.55 -12.76 16.24
N LEU A 168 -10.45 -13.68 16.57
CA LEU A 168 -10.26 -15.09 16.33
C LEU A 168 -10.44 -15.35 14.84
N PHE A 169 -9.38 -15.80 14.20
CA PHE A 169 -9.44 -16.38 12.86
C PHE A 169 -9.92 -17.84 12.90
N SER A 170 -10.62 -18.24 13.98
CA SER A 170 -11.08 -19.61 14.19
C SER A 170 -12.06 -20.11 13.13
N ASP A 171 -12.68 -19.23 12.37
CA ASP A 171 -13.63 -19.57 11.32
C ASP A 171 -13.01 -19.56 9.90
N CYS A 172 -11.69 -19.49 9.82
CA CYS A 172 -10.97 -19.39 8.54
C CYS A 172 -10.20 -20.66 8.16
N ILE A 173 -10.49 -21.81 8.78
CA ILE A 173 -9.88 -23.12 8.45
C ILE A 173 -10.98 -24.06 7.92
#